data_65543d95356a744c9e600a0e0f3d45cf
#
_entry.id   65543d95356a744c9e600a0e0f3d45cf
#
_cell.length_a   1.000
_cell.length_b   1.000
_cell.length_c   1.000
_cell.angle_alpha   90.00
_cell.angle_beta   90.00
_cell.angle_gamma   90.00
#
_symmetry.space_group_name_H-M   'P 1'
#
loop_
_entity.id
_entity.type
_entity.pdbx_description
1 polymer ?
#
loop_
_entity_poly.entity_id
_entity_poly.type
_entity_poly.pdbx_seq_one_letter_code
_entity_poly.pdbx_strand_id
1 'polypeptide(L)'
;MKYCKICLEIDTRPNINFDYSGVCYAWNSFDNIQKKYSDNNRIRIFKDLIEKYRSKGNYFDCILGVSGGKDSTRQALWLKEKFNLRPLLVCCSYPPEQITSVGTENLSNLMKLGFDVLVSAPAPQLWKKSVRESFF
;
A
#
# COMPACT_ATOMS: atom_id res chain seq x y z
N MET A 1 -12.08 -1.66 -31.45
CA MET A 1 -11.23 -1.67 -30.26
C MET A 1 -10.33 -0.44 -30.34
N LYS A 2 -10.42 0.42 -29.36
CA LYS A 2 -9.62 1.65 -29.29
C LYS A 2 -8.55 1.49 -28.23
N TYR A 3 -7.39 2.11 -28.43
CA TYR A 3 -6.28 2.10 -27.51
C TYR A 3 -5.89 3.53 -27.13
N CYS A 4 -5.49 3.73 -25.90
CA CYS A 4 -4.87 4.98 -25.50
C CYS A 4 -3.59 5.21 -26.32
N LYS A 5 -3.46 6.38 -26.92
CA LYS A 5 -2.30 6.71 -27.76
C LYS A 5 -0.97 6.77 -26.99
N ILE A 6 -1.00 6.81 -25.66
CA ILE A 6 0.19 6.94 -24.83
C ILE A 6 0.46 5.65 -24.03
N CYS A 7 -0.50 5.19 -23.21
CA CYS A 7 -0.27 4.01 -22.36
C CYS A 7 -0.80 2.69 -22.92
N LEU A 8 -1.38 2.72 -24.13
CA LEU A 8 -1.92 1.57 -24.85
C LEU A 8 -3.08 0.84 -24.14
N GLU A 9 -3.65 1.42 -23.08
CA GLU A 9 -4.82 0.85 -22.38
C GLU A 9 -6.00 0.75 -23.33
N ILE A 10 -6.77 -0.34 -23.24
CA ILE A 10 -7.85 -0.67 -24.20
C ILE A 10 -9.22 -0.18 -23.72
N ASP A 11 -10.12 0.09 -24.66
CA ASP A 11 -11.48 0.60 -24.40
C ASP A 11 -12.42 -0.43 -23.75
N THR A 12 -12.01 -1.68 -23.64
CA THR A 12 -12.77 -2.73 -22.94
C THR A 12 -12.59 -2.72 -21.43
N ARG A 13 -11.63 -1.94 -20.91
CA ARG A 13 -11.46 -1.78 -19.48
C ARG A 13 -12.66 -1.06 -18.86
N PRO A 14 -13.26 -1.55 -17.76
CA PRO A 14 -14.38 -0.89 -17.10
C PRO A 14 -14.08 0.57 -16.76
N ASN A 15 -15.05 1.46 -17.03
CA ASN A 15 -14.98 2.89 -16.71
C ASN A 15 -13.82 3.68 -17.38
N ILE A 16 -13.23 3.14 -18.45
CA ILE A 16 -12.24 3.89 -19.22
C ILE A 16 -12.91 4.90 -20.13
N ASN A 17 -12.41 6.12 -20.12
CA ASN A 17 -12.82 7.19 -21.05
C ASN A 17 -11.58 7.79 -21.71
N PHE A 18 -11.75 8.30 -22.92
CA PHE A 18 -10.70 8.94 -23.70
C PHE A 18 -11.09 10.38 -23.98
N ASP A 19 -10.11 11.25 -23.99
CA ASP A 19 -10.27 12.62 -24.45
C ASP A 19 -10.30 12.72 -25.98
N TYR A 20 -10.48 13.93 -26.51
CA TYR A 20 -10.54 14.19 -27.96
C TYR A 20 -9.24 13.84 -28.69
N SER A 21 -8.10 13.83 -27.98
CA SER A 21 -6.81 13.45 -28.54
C SER A 21 -6.59 11.93 -28.58
N GLY A 22 -7.48 11.16 -27.94
CA GLY A 22 -7.41 9.70 -27.84
C GLY A 22 -6.51 9.24 -26.67
N VAL A 23 -6.33 10.08 -25.67
CA VAL A 23 -5.61 9.75 -24.42
C VAL A 23 -6.61 9.41 -23.33
N CYS A 24 -6.35 8.33 -22.58
CA CYS A 24 -7.25 7.92 -21.51
C CYS A 24 -7.16 8.86 -20.28
N TYR A 25 -8.28 9.01 -19.58
CA TYR A 25 -8.32 9.86 -18.38
C TYR A 25 -7.42 9.38 -17.24
N ALA A 26 -7.14 8.08 -17.17
CA ALA A 26 -6.18 7.55 -16.20
C ALA A 26 -4.78 8.12 -16.44
N TRP A 27 -4.33 8.17 -17.70
CA TRP A 27 -3.06 8.80 -18.06
C TRP A 27 -3.06 10.31 -17.78
N ASN A 28 -4.12 11.02 -18.20
CA ASN A 28 -4.24 12.45 -17.96
C ASN A 28 -4.21 12.79 -16.45
N SER A 29 -4.88 11.98 -15.63
CA SER A 29 -4.85 12.14 -14.18
C SER A 29 -3.44 11.89 -13.61
N PHE A 30 -2.76 10.86 -14.08
CA PHE A 30 -1.38 10.56 -13.69
C PHE A 30 -0.44 11.71 -14.06
N ASP A 31 -0.49 12.20 -15.29
CA ASP A 31 0.35 13.31 -15.79
C ASP A 31 0.13 14.60 -14.99
N ASN A 32 -1.14 14.93 -14.69
CA ASN A 32 -1.49 16.07 -13.86
C ASN A 32 -0.96 15.94 -12.43
N ILE A 33 -1.03 14.74 -11.83
CA ILE A 33 -0.48 14.47 -10.51
C ILE A 33 1.05 14.60 -10.52
N GLN A 34 1.71 14.08 -11.56
CA GLN A 34 3.17 14.19 -11.68
C GLN A 34 3.62 15.66 -11.84
N LYS A 35 2.90 16.46 -12.65
CA LYS A 35 3.17 17.89 -12.80
C LYS A 35 2.95 18.68 -11.50
N LYS A 36 1.89 18.33 -10.76
CA LYS A 36 1.55 19.03 -9.50
C LYS A 36 2.49 18.65 -8.35
N TYR A 37 2.93 17.40 -8.29
CA TYR A 37 3.74 16.87 -7.21
C TYR A 37 5.02 16.24 -7.77
N SER A 38 6.08 17.04 -7.96
CA SER A 38 7.40 16.48 -8.23
C SER A 38 7.86 15.59 -7.07
N ASP A 39 8.75 14.64 -7.33
CA ASP A 39 9.24 13.70 -6.31
C ASP A 39 9.87 14.42 -5.11
N ASN A 40 10.60 15.48 -5.36
CA ASN A 40 11.18 16.32 -4.29
C ASN A 40 10.10 16.99 -3.42
N ASN A 41 9.01 17.43 -4.03
CA ASN A 41 7.90 18.06 -3.30
C ASN A 41 7.14 17.01 -2.46
N ARG A 42 6.95 15.79 -2.96
CA ARG A 42 6.35 14.68 -2.20
C ARG A 42 7.19 14.31 -0.99
N ILE A 43 8.50 14.18 -1.16
CA ILE A 43 9.43 13.89 -0.05
C ILE A 43 9.39 15.00 0.99
N ARG A 44 9.34 16.28 0.58
CA ARG A 44 9.22 17.40 1.50
C ARG A 44 7.94 17.33 2.32
N ILE A 45 6.78 17.19 1.66
CA ILE A 45 5.48 17.05 2.33
C ILE A 45 5.50 15.88 3.32
N PHE A 46 6.10 14.75 2.94
CA PHE A 46 6.21 13.58 3.80
C PHE A 46 7.10 13.85 5.03
N LYS A 47 8.21 14.56 4.87
CA LYS A 47 9.05 14.98 5.99
C LYS A 47 8.30 15.90 6.96
N ASP A 48 7.56 16.88 6.45
CA ASP A 48 6.75 17.78 7.26
C ASP A 48 5.70 17.01 8.09
N LEU A 49 5.07 15.99 7.49
CA LEU A 49 4.15 15.09 8.19
C LEU A 49 4.87 14.29 9.29
N ILE A 50 6.04 13.74 8.99
CA ILE A 50 6.85 13.01 9.99
C ILE A 50 7.18 13.91 11.17
N GLU A 51 7.68 15.11 10.94
CA GLU A 51 8.02 16.05 12.00
C GLU A 51 6.83 16.40 12.88
N LYS A 52 5.66 16.57 12.25
CA LYS A 52 4.41 16.90 12.95
C LYS A 52 3.90 15.76 13.83
N TYR A 53 4.02 14.50 13.39
CA TYR A 53 3.36 13.36 14.01
C TYR A 53 4.32 12.34 14.65
N ARG A 54 5.63 12.53 14.53
CA ARG A 54 6.62 11.64 15.14
C ARG A 54 6.40 11.54 16.65
N SER A 55 6.44 10.34 17.18
CA SER A 55 6.34 10.10 18.61
C SER A 55 7.51 10.76 19.36
N LYS A 56 7.20 11.47 20.43
CA LYS A 56 8.20 12.09 21.32
C LYS A 56 8.72 11.14 22.40
N GLY A 57 8.25 9.90 22.42
CA GLY A 57 8.60 8.89 23.43
C GLY A 57 9.08 7.58 22.82
N ASN A 58 9.01 6.50 23.59
CA ASN A 58 9.40 5.15 23.15
C ASN A 58 8.27 4.40 22.40
N TYR A 59 7.32 5.12 21.82
CA TYR A 59 6.20 4.56 21.08
C TYR A 59 6.51 4.45 19.59
N PHE A 60 5.64 3.75 18.88
CA PHE A 60 5.68 3.69 17.41
C PHE A 60 5.36 5.07 16.80
N ASP A 61 6.05 5.40 15.72
CA ASP A 61 5.85 6.67 15.00
C ASP A 61 4.66 6.60 14.04
N CYS A 62 4.37 5.41 13.51
CA CYS A 62 3.28 5.17 12.57
C CYS A 62 2.86 3.71 12.56
N ILE A 63 1.73 3.44 11.92
CA ILE A 63 1.26 2.09 11.60
C ILE A 63 1.44 1.87 10.11
N LEU A 64 1.94 0.69 9.73
CA LEU A 64 2.06 0.27 8.34
C LEU A 64 1.35 -1.07 8.14
N GLY A 65 0.37 -1.10 7.25
CA GLY A 65 -0.29 -2.33 6.82
C GLY A 65 0.66 -3.19 5.98
N VAL A 66 0.82 -4.46 6.34
CA VAL A 66 1.76 -5.37 5.66
C VAL A 66 1.12 -6.71 5.36
N SER A 67 1.53 -7.33 4.27
CA SER A 67 1.26 -8.73 3.94
C SER A 67 2.51 -9.61 4.07
N GLY A 68 3.67 -9.01 4.33
CA GLY A 68 4.97 -9.67 4.30
C GLY A 68 5.55 -9.87 2.90
N GLY A 69 4.83 -9.49 1.85
CA GLY A 69 5.34 -9.50 0.48
C GLY A 69 6.42 -8.41 0.24
N LYS A 70 7.10 -8.50 -0.90
CA LYS A 70 8.25 -7.64 -1.26
C LYS A 70 7.98 -6.13 -1.12
N ASP A 71 6.80 -5.68 -1.52
CA ASP A 71 6.48 -4.24 -1.58
C ASP A 71 6.25 -3.68 -0.18
N SER A 72 5.51 -4.37 0.68
CA SER A 72 5.28 -3.97 2.06
C SER A 72 6.56 -4.05 2.90
N THR A 73 7.40 -5.07 2.67
CA THR A 73 8.72 -5.19 3.29
C THR A 73 9.63 -4.02 2.90
N ARG A 74 9.67 -3.68 1.61
CA ARG A 74 10.43 -2.53 1.12
C ARG A 74 9.95 -1.21 1.74
N GLN A 75 8.64 -1.03 1.87
CA GLN A 75 8.08 0.17 2.52
C GLN A 75 8.50 0.26 3.98
N ALA A 76 8.44 -0.86 4.73
CA ALA A 76 8.87 -0.90 6.12
C ALA A 76 10.35 -0.54 6.28
N LEU A 77 11.22 -1.14 5.47
CA LEU A 77 12.66 -0.84 5.45
C LEU A 77 12.91 0.62 5.08
N TRP A 78 12.22 1.13 4.08
CA TRP A 78 12.38 2.52 3.64
C TRP A 78 12.02 3.53 4.74
N LEU A 79 10.93 3.30 5.48
CA LEU A 79 10.56 4.11 6.64
C LEU A 79 11.63 4.08 7.73
N LYS A 80 12.16 2.88 8.04
CA LYS A 80 13.20 2.69 9.05
C LYS A 80 14.53 3.31 8.64
N GLU A 81 15.01 3.02 7.43
CA GLU A 81 16.36 3.39 6.98
C GLU A 81 16.48 4.85 6.52
N LYS A 82 15.47 5.35 5.80
CA LYS A 82 15.51 6.71 5.22
C LYS A 82 14.98 7.80 6.16
N PHE A 83 14.04 7.46 7.00
CA PHE A 83 13.38 8.45 7.89
C PHE A 83 13.60 8.15 9.37
N ASN A 84 14.31 7.07 9.69
CA ASN A 84 14.55 6.64 11.07
C ASN A 84 13.24 6.59 11.88
N LEU A 85 12.19 6.01 11.28
CA LEU A 85 10.90 5.80 11.91
C LEU A 85 10.80 4.41 12.51
N ARG A 86 10.00 4.28 13.55
CA ARG A 86 9.63 3.00 14.19
C ARG A 86 8.18 2.67 13.83
N PRO A 87 7.91 2.00 12.70
CA PRO A 87 6.58 1.60 12.35
C PRO A 87 6.14 0.37 13.17
N LEU A 88 4.89 0.36 13.65
CA LEU A 88 4.19 -0.87 14.02
C LEU A 88 3.64 -1.49 12.75
N LEU A 89 4.09 -2.68 12.42
CA LEU A 89 3.55 -3.41 11.28
C LEU A 89 2.26 -4.13 11.67
N VAL A 90 1.20 -3.94 10.89
CA VAL A 90 -0.09 -4.59 11.14
C VAL A 90 -0.47 -5.45 9.94
N CYS A 91 -0.65 -6.74 10.18
CA CYS A 91 -1.08 -7.70 9.19
C CYS A 91 -2.51 -8.17 9.48
N CYS A 92 -3.42 -8.01 8.51
CA CYS A 92 -4.71 -8.67 8.54
C CYS A 92 -4.54 -10.07 7.93
N SER A 93 -4.54 -11.09 8.79
CA SER A 93 -4.33 -12.48 8.38
C SER A 93 -5.61 -13.11 7.83
N TYR A 94 -5.46 -14.06 6.92
CA TYR A 94 -6.52 -14.97 6.55
C TYR A 94 -6.87 -15.92 7.71
N PRO A 95 -8.04 -16.58 7.68
CA PRO A 95 -8.34 -17.67 8.59
C PRO A 95 -7.23 -18.74 8.59
N PRO A 96 -6.95 -19.40 9.73
CA PRO A 96 -5.82 -20.31 9.87
C PRO A 96 -5.72 -21.39 8.79
N GLU A 97 -6.86 -21.90 8.33
CA GLU A 97 -6.94 -22.91 7.27
C GLU A 97 -6.53 -22.40 5.88
N GLN A 98 -6.38 -21.10 5.71
CA GLN A 98 -6.00 -20.45 4.45
C GLN A 98 -4.58 -19.86 4.50
N ILE A 99 -3.91 -19.96 5.64
CA ILE A 99 -2.54 -19.45 5.78
C ILE A 99 -1.59 -20.49 5.14
N THR A 100 -0.79 -19.98 4.17
CA THR A 100 0.26 -20.80 3.54
C THR A 100 1.57 -20.73 4.32
N SER A 101 2.43 -21.75 4.18
CA SER A 101 3.80 -21.72 4.74
C SER A 101 4.58 -20.50 4.27
N VAL A 102 4.46 -20.11 2.99
CA VAL A 102 5.09 -18.91 2.43
C VAL A 102 4.59 -17.64 3.11
N GLY A 103 3.28 -17.53 3.39
CA GLY A 103 2.72 -16.39 4.11
C GLY A 103 3.28 -16.28 5.53
N THR A 104 3.39 -17.38 6.23
CA THR A 104 3.99 -17.43 7.58
C THR A 104 5.47 -17.06 7.56
N GLU A 105 6.21 -17.57 6.58
CA GLU A 105 7.63 -17.25 6.41
C GLU A 105 7.86 -15.77 6.12
N ASN A 106 7.02 -15.17 5.27
CA ASN A 106 7.07 -13.74 4.96
C ASN A 106 6.89 -12.87 6.22
N LEU A 107 5.94 -13.21 7.09
CA LEU A 107 5.77 -12.51 8.37
C LEU A 107 6.96 -12.72 9.30
N SER A 108 7.47 -13.95 9.39
CA SER A 108 8.67 -14.27 10.15
C SER A 108 9.88 -13.44 9.70
N ASN A 109 10.03 -13.25 8.40
CA ASN A 109 11.12 -12.44 7.84
C ASN A 109 11.02 -10.96 8.25
N LEU A 110 9.82 -10.39 8.35
CA LEU A 110 9.65 -9.03 8.89
C LEU A 110 10.12 -8.94 10.35
N MET A 111 9.80 -9.94 11.18
CA MET A 111 10.26 -9.99 12.57
C MET A 111 11.78 -10.15 12.65
N LYS A 112 12.39 -10.99 11.81
CA LYS A 112 13.87 -11.13 11.71
C LYS A 112 14.57 -9.83 11.30
N LEU A 113 13.90 -8.95 10.54
CA LEU A 113 14.39 -7.61 10.20
C LEU A 113 14.26 -6.60 11.35
N GLY A 114 13.76 -7.05 12.52
CA GLY A 114 13.64 -6.25 13.74
C GLY A 114 12.44 -5.32 13.74
N PHE A 115 11.32 -5.77 13.16
CA PHE A 115 10.04 -5.06 13.23
C PHE A 115 9.10 -5.74 14.22
N ASP A 116 8.33 -4.94 14.96
CA ASP A 116 7.18 -5.41 15.71
C ASP A 116 6.00 -5.61 14.77
N VAL A 117 5.40 -6.80 14.81
CA VAL A 117 4.29 -7.18 13.92
C VAL A 117 3.07 -7.57 14.75
N LEU A 118 1.98 -6.84 14.57
CA LEU A 118 0.66 -7.19 15.09
C LEU A 118 -0.13 -7.95 14.03
N VAL A 119 -0.49 -9.19 14.31
CA VAL A 119 -1.34 -9.99 13.41
C VAL A 119 -2.77 -9.97 13.93
N SER A 120 -3.69 -9.47 13.11
CA SER A 120 -5.13 -9.48 13.37
C SER A 120 -5.78 -10.55 12.49
N ALA A 121 -6.36 -11.57 13.12
CA ALA A 121 -7.10 -12.64 12.43
C ALA A 121 -8.59 -12.54 12.78
N PRO A 122 -9.43 -11.98 11.92
CA PRO A 122 -10.86 -11.89 12.17
C PRO A 122 -11.51 -13.29 12.14
N ALA A 123 -12.61 -13.45 12.88
CA ALA A 123 -13.37 -14.70 12.87
C ALA A 123 -13.79 -15.07 11.44
N PRO A 124 -13.76 -16.36 11.06
CA PRO A 124 -14.07 -16.81 9.70
C PRO A 124 -15.45 -16.33 9.18
N GLN A 125 -16.44 -16.26 10.06
CA GLN A 125 -17.78 -15.78 9.70
C GLN A 125 -17.76 -14.29 9.33
N LEU A 126 -17.01 -13.47 10.08
CA LEU A 126 -16.84 -12.07 9.78
C LEU A 126 -16.11 -11.86 8.46
N TRP A 127 -15.06 -12.66 8.24
CA TRP A 127 -14.31 -12.63 6.98
C TRP A 127 -15.21 -12.95 5.78
N LYS A 128 -15.98 -14.05 5.83
CA LYS A 128 -16.93 -14.43 4.78
C LYS A 128 -17.96 -13.33 4.52
N LYS A 129 -18.50 -12.71 5.58
CA LYS A 129 -19.45 -11.60 5.45
C LYS A 129 -18.82 -10.41 4.76
N SER A 130 -17.64 -9.98 5.18
CA SER A 130 -16.92 -8.84 4.60
C SER A 130 -16.62 -9.05 3.12
N VAL A 131 -16.15 -10.24 2.74
CA VAL A 131 -15.89 -10.58 1.33
C VAL A 131 -17.19 -10.53 0.52
N ARG A 132 -18.26 -11.13 1.03
CA ARG A 132 -19.57 -11.11 0.36
C ARG A 132 -20.08 -9.69 0.12
N GLU A 133 -20.08 -8.84 1.14
CA GLU A 133 -20.52 -7.44 1.05
C GLU A 133 -19.63 -6.58 0.10
N SER A 134 -18.40 -7.03 -0.18
CA SER A 134 -17.50 -6.35 -1.12
C SER A 134 -17.83 -6.61 -2.59
N PHE A 135 -18.68 -7.62 -2.89
CA PHE A 135 -19.08 -7.99 -4.26
C PHE A 135 -20.43 -7.37 -4.68
N PHE A 136 -21.15 -6.75 -3.78
CA PHE A 136 -22.45 -6.11 -3.99
C PHE A 136 -22.42 -4.64 -3.57
#